data_e6177c9e92fec523a87a30f2a018a09c
#
_entry.id   e6177c9e92fec523a87a30f2a018a09c
#
_cell.length_a   1.000
_cell.length_b   1.000
_cell.length_c   1.000
_cell.angle_alpha   90.00
_cell.angle_beta   90.00
_cell.angle_gamma   90.00
#
_symmetry.space_group_name_H-M   'P 1'
#
loop_
_entity.id
_entity.type
_entity.pdbx_description
1 polymer ?
#
loop_
_entity_poly.entity_id
_entity_poly.type
_entity_poly.pdbx_seq_one_letter_code
_entity_poly.pdbx_strand_id
1 'polypeptide(L)'
;DMHARQKMHVASCLAGLSFNAAGLGITHSMAHQLGAIFHIPHGRANAMLLPHIVEFNANINKHSRSQQEYLPAVKRYANISHILGLSNYNKVMSVRSLVNWIQFMQKEMNIPLTIKEMGTISEDEYFAAIDKMANLALADACTTANPRVPTKEDIVKIYKKLWSF
;
A
#
# COMPACT_ATOMS: atom_id res chain seq x y z
N ASP A 1 -7.79 14.86 21.44
CA ASP A 1 -9.24 14.78 21.27
C ASP A 1 -9.72 13.35 21.54
N MET A 2 -10.53 13.17 22.59
CA MET A 2 -11.07 11.87 23.02
C MET A 2 -12.08 11.29 22.02
N HIS A 3 -12.85 12.14 21.37
CA HIS A 3 -13.83 11.71 20.37
C HIS A 3 -13.13 11.15 19.09
N ALA A 4 -12.08 11.80 18.64
CA ALA A 4 -11.27 11.29 17.55
C ALA A 4 -10.61 9.94 17.89
N ARG A 5 -10.07 9.79 19.11
CA ARG A 5 -9.52 8.52 19.60
C ARG A 5 -10.55 7.41 19.62
N GLN A 6 -11.75 7.68 20.11
CA GLN A 6 -12.85 6.71 20.13
C GLN A 6 -13.21 6.25 18.72
N LYS A 7 -13.36 7.19 17.77
CA LYS A 7 -13.63 6.85 16.36
C LYS A 7 -12.52 5.99 15.74
N MET A 8 -11.26 6.34 15.98
CA MET A 8 -10.13 5.56 15.50
C MET A 8 -10.08 4.17 16.11
N HIS A 9 -10.42 4.03 17.39
CA HIS A 9 -10.49 2.71 18.05
C HIS A 9 -11.56 1.82 17.43
N VAL A 10 -12.76 2.36 17.20
CA VAL A 10 -13.85 1.63 16.53
C VAL A 10 -13.45 1.28 15.09
N ALA A 11 -12.88 2.22 14.33
CA ALA A 11 -12.43 1.98 12.97
C ALA A 11 -11.37 0.88 12.89
N SER A 12 -10.42 0.86 13.83
CA SER A 12 -9.39 -0.19 13.92
C SER A 12 -10.01 -1.56 14.20
N CYS A 13 -10.99 -1.64 15.11
CA CYS A 13 -11.72 -2.88 15.38
C CYS A 13 -12.47 -3.39 14.15
N LEU A 14 -13.19 -2.52 13.46
CA LEU A 14 -13.91 -2.85 12.22
C LEU A 14 -12.95 -3.31 11.10
N ALA A 15 -11.79 -2.66 10.98
CA ALA A 15 -10.75 -3.10 10.05
C ALA A 15 -10.26 -4.51 10.39
N GLY A 16 -10.03 -4.80 11.67
CA GLY A 16 -9.66 -6.14 12.15
C GLY A 16 -10.67 -7.22 11.77
N LEU A 17 -11.96 -6.97 11.98
CA LEU A 17 -13.03 -7.87 11.57
C LEU A 17 -13.06 -8.05 10.04
N SER A 18 -12.86 -6.99 9.29
CA SER A 18 -12.87 -7.02 7.82
C SER A 18 -11.73 -7.86 7.25
N PHE A 19 -10.50 -7.68 7.71
CA PHE A 19 -9.38 -8.44 7.17
C PHE A 19 -9.35 -9.89 7.68
N ASN A 20 -9.96 -10.19 8.80
CA ASN A 20 -10.13 -11.57 9.25
C ASN A 20 -10.99 -12.38 8.25
N ALA A 21 -11.95 -11.74 7.60
CA ALA A 21 -12.79 -12.36 6.59
C ALA A 21 -12.18 -12.34 5.18
N ALA A 22 -11.50 -11.24 4.82
CA ALA A 22 -11.05 -10.97 3.45
C ALA A 22 -9.57 -11.30 3.19
N GLY A 23 -8.77 -11.46 4.24
CA GLY A 23 -7.31 -11.52 4.15
C GLY A 23 -6.66 -10.15 4.02
N LEU A 24 -5.33 -10.12 4.03
CA LEU A 24 -4.54 -8.88 4.14
C LEU A 24 -3.86 -8.43 2.84
N GLY A 25 -3.45 -9.36 1.98
CA GLY A 25 -2.73 -9.07 0.73
C GLY A 25 -1.26 -8.65 0.91
N ILE A 26 -0.63 -8.27 -0.23
CA ILE A 26 0.82 -8.01 -0.29
C ILE A 26 1.27 -6.78 0.48
N THR A 27 0.40 -5.86 0.83
CA THR A 27 0.79 -4.74 1.70
C THR A 27 1.39 -5.25 3.01
N HIS A 28 0.72 -6.22 3.66
CA HIS A 28 1.18 -6.81 4.90
C HIS A 28 2.38 -7.74 4.70
N SER A 29 2.35 -8.59 3.66
CA SER A 29 3.49 -9.47 3.35
C SER A 29 4.79 -8.69 3.18
N MET A 30 4.73 -7.58 2.47
CA MET A 30 5.89 -6.69 2.27
C MET A 30 6.25 -5.92 3.54
N ALA A 31 5.25 -5.45 4.30
CA ALA A 31 5.48 -4.74 5.57
C ALA A 31 6.14 -5.64 6.62
N HIS A 32 5.81 -6.93 6.67
CA HIS A 32 6.47 -7.90 7.55
C HIS A 32 7.97 -7.95 7.32
N GLN A 33 8.42 -7.92 6.07
CA GLN A 33 9.84 -7.98 5.74
C GLN A 33 10.58 -6.69 6.13
N LEU A 34 9.95 -5.53 5.90
CA LEU A 34 10.49 -4.25 6.35
C LEU A 34 10.61 -4.19 7.88
N GLY A 35 9.63 -4.73 8.58
CA GLY A 35 9.66 -4.84 10.04
C GLY A 35 10.73 -5.80 10.54
N ALA A 36 10.86 -6.97 9.93
CA ALA A 36 11.79 -8.02 10.35
C ALA A 36 13.26 -7.65 10.10
N ILE A 37 13.56 -6.96 9.00
CA ILE A 37 14.94 -6.65 8.60
C ILE A 37 15.39 -5.28 9.09
N PHE A 38 14.53 -4.27 8.97
CA PHE A 38 14.89 -2.87 9.26
C PHE A 38 14.20 -2.31 10.50
N HIS A 39 13.46 -3.13 11.24
CA HIS A 39 12.73 -2.73 12.44
C HIS A 39 11.76 -1.57 12.24
N ILE A 40 11.24 -1.42 11.03
CA ILE A 40 10.23 -0.40 10.73
C ILE A 40 8.92 -0.80 11.42
N PRO A 41 8.31 0.07 12.24
CA PRO A 41 7.04 -0.23 12.88
C PRO A 41 5.97 -0.65 11.89
N HIS A 42 5.24 -1.73 12.19
CA HIS A 42 4.30 -2.39 11.28
C HIS A 42 3.31 -1.43 10.62
N GLY A 43 2.67 -0.57 11.40
CA GLY A 43 1.72 0.42 10.86
C GLY A 43 2.36 1.42 9.90
N ARG A 44 3.61 1.84 10.20
CA ARG A 44 4.38 2.74 9.32
C ARG A 44 4.73 2.05 8.01
N ALA A 45 5.24 0.82 8.05
CA ALA A 45 5.56 0.04 6.86
C ALA A 45 4.33 -0.15 5.96
N ASN A 46 3.19 -0.53 6.55
CA ASN A 46 1.93 -0.65 5.80
C ASN A 46 1.50 0.69 5.19
N ALA A 47 1.57 1.78 5.93
CA ALA A 47 1.20 3.09 5.41
C ALA A 47 2.07 3.46 4.20
N MET A 48 3.39 3.33 4.30
CA MET A 48 4.34 3.66 3.23
C MET A 48 4.09 2.82 1.96
N LEU A 49 3.75 1.54 2.11
CA LEU A 49 3.48 0.62 1.00
C LEU A 49 2.12 0.85 0.34
N LEU A 50 1.12 1.27 1.09
CA LEU A 50 -0.29 1.30 0.65
C LEU A 50 -0.52 2.01 -0.69
N PRO A 51 -0.02 3.22 -0.96
CA PRO A 51 -0.24 3.90 -2.24
C PRO A 51 0.31 3.09 -3.43
N HIS A 52 1.49 2.48 -3.28
CA HIS A 52 2.12 1.66 -4.31
C HIS A 52 1.33 0.37 -4.60
N ILE A 53 0.78 -0.25 -3.55
CA ILE A 53 -0.01 -1.47 -3.70
C ILE A 53 -1.38 -1.18 -4.31
N VAL A 54 -2.00 -0.06 -3.99
CA VAL A 54 -3.24 0.38 -4.67
C VAL A 54 -3.00 0.57 -6.17
N GLU A 55 -1.91 1.23 -6.56
CA GLU A 55 -1.52 1.37 -7.97
C GLU A 55 -1.26 0.02 -8.65
N PHE A 56 -0.53 -0.88 -7.97
CA PHE A 56 -0.24 -2.21 -8.47
C PHE A 56 -1.51 -3.03 -8.69
N ASN A 57 -2.37 -3.13 -7.68
CA ASN A 57 -3.61 -3.90 -7.74
C ASN A 57 -4.59 -3.36 -8.80
N ALA A 58 -4.62 -2.05 -8.99
CA ALA A 58 -5.41 -1.41 -10.03
C ALA A 58 -4.76 -1.51 -11.43
N ASN A 59 -3.52 -2.01 -11.51
CA ASN A 59 -2.73 -2.07 -12.74
C ASN A 59 -2.64 -0.72 -13.46
N ILE A 60 -2.56 0.37 -12.71
CA ILE A 60 -2.42 1.72 -13.25
C ILE A 60 -0.96 2.17 -13.23
N ASN A 61 -0.52 2.77 -14.32
CA ASN A 61 0.75 3.46 -14.43
C ASN A 61 0.52 4.86 -14.99
N LYS A 62 1.56 5.67 -15.14
CA LYS A 62 1.46 7.04 -15.66
C LYS A 62 0.72 7.14 -17.01
N HIS A 63 0.70 6.06 -17.78
CA HIS A 63 0.13 6.00 -19.14
C HIS A 63 -1.15 5.15 -19.24
N SER A 64 -1.68 4.64 -18.11
CA SER A 64 -2.88 3.81 -18.13
C SER A 64 -4.10 4.59 -18.62
N ARG A 65 -4.76 4.06 -19.62
CA ARG A 65 -6.00 4.56 -20.20
C ARG A 65 -7.15 3.57 -19.96
N SER A 66 -8.32 3.88 -20.43
CA SER A 66 -9.64 3.36 -20.09
C SER A 66 -9.85 1.85 -19.90
N GLN A 67 -9.04 0.97 -20.46
CA GLN A 67 -9.26 -0.49 -20.32
C GLN A 67 -9.14 -0.99 -18.87
N GLN A 68 -8.32 -0.36 -18.02
CA GLN A 68 -8.17 -0.71 -16.61
C GLN A 68 -9.43 -0.42 -15.78
N GLU A 69 -10.33 0.42 -16.26
CA GLU A 69 -11.57 0.74 -15.54
C GLU A 69 -12.45 -0.48 -15.26
N TYR A 70 -12.30 -1.55 -16.04
CA TYR A 70 -13.06 -2.78 -15.88
C TYR A 70 -12.49 -3.76 -14.86
N LEU A 71 -11.25 -3.58 -14.42
CA LEU A 71 -10.65 -4.45 -13.42
C LEU A 71 -11.41 -4.38 -12.09
N PRO A 72 -11.66 -5.53 -11.41
CA PRO A 72 -12.39 -5.55 -10.15
C PRO A 72 -11.77 -4.63 -9.08
N ALA A 73 -10.44 -4.60 -8.98
CA ALA A 73 -9.73 -3.72 -8.04
C ALA A 73 -9.97 -2.24 -8.35
N VAL A 74 -9.94 -1.82 -9.62
CA VAL A 74 -10.23 -0.44 -10.03
C VAL A 74 -11.64 -0.04 -9.62
N LYS A 75 -12.63 -0.91 -9.85
CA LYS A 75 -14.03 -0.63 -9.48
C LYS A 75 -14.18 -0.43 -7.97
N ARG A 76 -13.53 -1.29 -7.16
CA ARG A 76 -13.59 -1.20 -5.69
C ARG A 76 -12.88 0.04 -5.16
N TYR A 77 -11.68 0.36 -5.65
CA TYR A 77 -10.96 1.56 -5.25
C TYR A 77 -11.65 2.85 -5.70
N ALA A 78 -12.25 2.87 -6.91
CA ALA A 78 -13.06 3.99 -7.35
C ALA A 78 -14.30 4.20 -6.47
N ASN A 79 -14.90 3.12 -5.97
CA ASN A 79 -16.01 3.19 -5.03
C ASN A 79 -15.59 3.78 -3.67
N ILE A 80 -14.42 3.38 -3.16
CA ILE A 80 -13.81 4.00 -1.96
C ILE A 80 -13.59 5.50 -2.18
N SER A 81 -13.00 5.85 -3.33
CA SER A 81 -12.80 7.24 -3.73
C SER A 81 -14.11 8.04 -3.75
N HIS A 82 -15.18 7.44 -4.25
CA HIS A 82 -16.52 8.06 -4.25
C HIS A 82 -17.03 8.31 -2.83
N ILE A 83 -16.94 7.32 -1.95
CA ILE A 83 -17.36 7.44 -0.54
C ILE A 83 -16.61 8.57 0.18
N LEU A 84 -15.33 8.76 -0.17
CA LEU A 84 -14.48 9.82 0.37
C LEU A 84 -14.66 11.19 -0.31
N GLY A 85 -15.56 11.31 -1.29
CA GLY A 85 -15.75 12.56 -2.03
C GLY A 85 -14.63 12.91 -3.01
N LEU A 86 -13.79 11.93 -3.39
CA LEU A 86 -12.61 12.09 -4.25
C LEU A 86 -12.86 11.63 -5.71
N SER A 87 -14.09 11.24 -6.04
CA SER A 87 -14.42 10.68 -7.37
C SER A 87 -14.11 11.66 -8.50
N ASN A 88 -13.77 11.08 -9.66
CA ASN A 88 -13.37 11.81 -10.84
C ASN A 88 -14.13 11.31 -12.07
N TYR A 89 -13.88 11.92 -13.25
CA TYR A 89 -14.56 11.62 -14.52
C TYR A 89 -14.55 10.14 -14.91
N ASN A 90 -13.47 9.43 -14.61
CA ASN A 90 -13.38 7.99 -14.81
C ASN A 90 -12.79 7.27 -13.59
N LYS A 91 -12.96 5.96 -13.56
CA LYS A 91 -12.55 5.13 -12.42
C LYS A 91 -11.04 5.13 -12.20
N VAL A 92 -10.23 5.16 -13.26
CA VAL A 92 -8.77 5.21 -13.15
C VAL A 92 -8.34 6.52 -12.49
N MET A 93 -8.95 7.65 -12.89
CA MET A 93 -8.67 8.94 -12.25
C MET A 93 -9.13 8.96 -10.79
N SER A 94 -10.26 8.34 -10.47
CA SER A 94 -10.73 8.19 -9.08
C SER A 94 -9.73 7.39 -8.24
N VAL A 95 -9.13 6.32 -8.78
CA VAL A 95 -8.06 5.58 -8.06
C VAL A 95 -6.83 6.45 -7.86
N ARG A 96 -6.44 7.26 -8.84
CA ARG A 96 -5.33 8.21 -8.66
C ARG A 96 -5.61 9.25 -7.59
N SER A 97 -6.85 9.78 -7.55
CA SER A 97 -7.27 10.69 -6.48
C SER A 97 -7.18 10.02 -5.11
N LEU A 98 -7.55 8.74 -5.00
CA LEU A 98 -7.40 7.97 -3.76
C LEU A 98 -5.91 7.82 -3.36
N VAL A 99 -5.04 7.48 -4.30
CA VAL A 99 -3.58 7.37 -4.05
C VAL A 99 -3.02 8.70 -3.56
N ASN A 100 -3.34 9.80 -4.25
CA ASN A 100 -2.89 11.13 -3.84
C ASN A 100 -3.42 11.52 -2.45
N TRP A 101 -4.65 11.17 -2.14
CA TRP A 101 -5.24 11.43 -0.83
C TRP A 101 -4.55 10.62 0.27
N ILE A 102 -4.21 9.34 0.03
CA ILE A 102 -3.44 8.53 0.98
C ILE A 102 -2.08 9.19 1.25
N GLN A 103 -1.37 9.62 0.20
CA GLN A 103 -0.08 10.29 0.35
C GLN A 103 -0.20 11.65 1.07
N PHE A 104 -1.26 12.39 0.82
CA PHE A 104 -1.57 13.62 1.56
C PHE A 104 -1.76 13.33 3.05
N MET A 105 -2.57 12.33 3.41
CA MET A 105 -2.77 11.94 4.81
C MET A 105 -1.47 11.47 5.48
N GLN A 106 -0.60 10.75 4.76
CA GLN A 106 0.72 10.37 5.28
C GLN A 106 1.56 11.60 5.66
N LYS A 107 1.60 12.60 4.78
CA LYS A 107 2.31 13.87 5.04
C LYS A 107 1.76 14.60 6.26
N GLU A 108 0.43 14.74 6.36
CA GLU A 108 -0.23 15.36 7.51
C GLU A 108 0.08 14.66 8.84
N MET A 109 0.31 13.34 8.79
CA MET A 109 0.66 12.52 9.95
C MET A 109 2.18 12.40 10.18
N ASN A 110 3.01 13.10 9.41
CA ASN A 110 4.48 13.00 9.44
C ASN A 110 4.97 11.56 9.24
N ILE A 111 4.30 10.78 8.38
CA ILE A 111 4.76 9.46 7.95
C ILE A 111 5.65 9.66 6.71
N PRO A 112 6.90 9.19 6.73
CA PRO A 112 7.77 9.24 5.56
C PRO A 112 7.12 8.56 4.36
N LEU A 113 7.24 9.13 3.18
CA LEU A 113 6.72 8.52 1.95
C LEU A 113 7.71 7.51 1.36
N THR A 114 9.00 7.63 1.72
CA THR A 114 10.08 6.79 1.19
C THR A 114 10.99 6.30 2.31
N ILE A 115 11.70 5.21 2.04
CA ILE A 115 12.72 4.69 2.97
C ILE A 115 13.86 5.70 3.13
N LYS A 116 14.25 6.37 2.06
CA LYS A 116 15.30 7.39 2.08
C LYS A 116 14.97 8.55 3.04
N GLU A 117 13.71 8.99 3.08
CA GLU A 117 13.26 10.05 4.01
C GLU A 117 13.39 9.67 5.49
N MET A 118 13.43 8.37 5.81
CA MET A 118 13.64 7.93 7.18
C MET A 118 15.06 8.24 7.69
N GLY A 119 16.06 8.27 6.81
CA GLY A 119 17.45 8.60 7.14
C GLY A 119 18.17 7.59 8.05
N THR A 120 17.57 6.44 8.33
CA THR A 120 18.08 5.42 9.26
C THR A 120 18.65 4.18 8.59
N ILE A 121 18.46 4.05 7.27
CA ILE A 121 18.84 2.88 6.48
C ILE A 121 19.68 3.38 5.31
N SER A 122 20.86 2.78 5.07
CA SER A 122 21.69 3.13 3.92
C SER A 122 21.12 2.55 2.62
N GLU A 123 21.45 3.18 1.50
CA GLU A 123 20.99 2.73 0.17
C GLU A 123 21.49 1.32 -0.12
N ASP A 124 22.77 1.08 0.11
CA ASP A 124 23.40 -0.23 -0.15
C ASP A 124 22.75 -1.36 0.66
N GLU A 125 22.53 -1.12 1.97
CA GLU A 125 21.87 -2.07 2.86
C GLU A 125 20.45 -2.39 2.40
N TYR A 126 19.69 -1.35 2.02
CA TYR A 126 18.34 -1.53 1.55
C TYR A 126 18.27 -2.34 0.25
N PHE A 127 19.07 -1.95 -0.75
CA PHE A 127 19.05 -2.62 -2.05
C PHE A 127 19.59 -4.06 -1.98
N ALA A 128 20.58 -4.33 -1.13
CA ALA A 128 21.07 -5.69 -0.88
C ALA A 128 20.00 -6.62 -0.29
N ALA A 129 19.06 -6.09 0.50
CA ALA A 129 18.01 -6.86 1.13
C ALA A 129 16.80 -7.15 0.21
N ILE A 130 16.60 -6.39 -0.86
CA ILE A 130 15.37 -6.43 -1.68
C ILE A 130 15.07 -7.84 -2.20
N ASP A 131 16.05 -8.57 -2.72
CA ASP A 131 15.82 -9.90 -3.30
C ASP A 131 15.32 -10.90 -2.24
N LYS A 132 15.92 -10.88 -1.07
CA LYS A 132 15.50 -11.69 0.08
C LYS A 132 14.10 -11.29 0.54
N MET A 133 13.83 -10.00 0.69
CA MET A 133 12.51 -9.49 1.09
C MET A 133 11.43 -9.90 0.09
N ALA A 134 11.72 -9.84 -1.21
CA ALA A 134 10.75 -10.21 -2.24
C ALA A 134 10.39 -11.71 -2.19
N ASN A 135 11.37 -12.59 -2.01
CA ASN A 135 11.13 -14.02 -1.87
C ASN A 135 10.29 -14.33 -0.62
N LEU A 136 10.62 -13.72 0.52
CA LEU A 136 9.89 -13.92 1.77
C LEU A 136 8.46 -13.36 1.70
N ALA A 137 8.27 -12.20 1.08
CA ALA A 137 6.94 -11.63 0.89
C ALA A 137 6.05 -12.49 -0.01
N LEU A 138 6.61 -13.12 -1.06
CA LEU A 138 5.86 -14.08 -1.89
C LEU A 138 5.43 -15.33 -1.12
N ALA A 139 6.28 -15.81 -0.23
CA ALA A 139 6.00 -17.00 0.60
C ALA A 139 5.07 -16.71 1.79
N ASP A 140 4.82 -15.44 2.09
CA ASP A 140 3.95 -15.02 3.20
C ASP A 140 2.49 -15.37 2.92
N ALA A 141 1.81 -15.93 3.91
CA ALA A 141 0.41 -16.35 3.80
C ALA A 141 -0.55 -15.22 3.39
N CYS A 142 -0.25 -13.98 3.77
CA CYS A 142 -1.07 -12.81 3.41
C CYS A 142 -1.11 -12.55 1.89
N THR A 143 -0.07 -12.96 1.16
CA THR A 143 0.04 -12.75 -0.30
C THR A 143 -1.08 -13.43 -1.08
N THR A 144 -1.56 -14.57 -0.61
CA THR A 144 -2.61 -15.36 -1.27
C THR A 144 -3.94 -14.63 -1.41
N ALA A 145 -4.23 -13.68 -0.49
CA ALA A 145 -5.47 -12.89 -0.50
C ALA A 145 -5.38 -11.63 -1.40
N ASN A 146 -4.23 -11.38 -2.04
CA ASN A 146 -4.09 -10.17 -2.85
C ASN A 146 -4.94 -10.24 -4.12
N PRO A 147 -5.69 -9.18 -4.50
CA PRO A 147 -6.59 -9.22 -5.65
C PRO A 147 -5.89 -9.37 -7.01
N ARG A 148 -4.60 -9.04 -7.09
CA ARG A 148 -3.74 -9.28 -8.24
C ARG A 148 -2.57 -10.14 -7.79
N VAL A 149 -2.39 -11.29 -8.42
CA VAL A 149 -1.27 -12.20 -8.11
C VAL A 149 0.05 -11.51 -8.47
N PRO A 150 0.97 -11.29 -7.51
CA PRO A 150 2.23 -10.65 -7.78
C PRO A 150 3.28 -11.67 -8.27
N THR A 151 4.19 -11.22 -9.13
CA THR A 151 5.45 -11.92 -9.39
C THR A 151 6.55 -11.38 -8.47
N LYS A 152 7.69 -12.10 -8.41
CA LYS A 152 8.87 -11.61 -7.67
C LYS A 152 9.32 -10.24 -8.20
N GLU A 153 9.34 -10.09 -9.52
CA GLU A 153 9.74 -8.86 -10.20
C GLU A 153 8.81 -7.69 -9.86
N ASP A 154 7.52 -7.94 -9.69
CA ASP A 154 6.56 -6.92 -9.26
C ASP A 154 6.90 -6.42 -7.86
N ILE A 155 7.15 -7.33 -6.91
CA ILE A 155 7.51 -6.97 -5.53
C ILE A 155 8.85 -6.24 -5.48
N VAL A 156 9.85 -6.72 -6.22
CA VAL A 156 11.15 -6.03 -6.34
C VAL A 156 10.97 -4.60 -6.87
N LYS A 157 10.14 -4.40 -7.90
CA LYS A 157 9.85 -3.06 -8.44
C LYS A 157 9.19 -2.16 -7.40
N ILE A 158 8.27 -2.69 -6.60
CA ILE A 158 7.59 -1.92 -5.55
C ILE A 158 8.60 -1.52 -4.47
N TYR A 159 9.47 -2.43 -4.00
CA TYR A 159 10.51 -2.08 -3.03
C TYR A 159 11.48 -1.04 -3.57
N LYS A 160 11.94 -1.18 -4.83
CA LYS A 160 12.79 -0.16 -5.46
C LYS A 160 12.12 1.21 -5.52
N LYS A 161 10.83 1.24 -5.87
CA LYS A 161 10.04 2.49 -5.91
C LYS A 161 9.82 3.09 -4.50
N LEU A 162 9.82 2.25 -3.46
CA LEU A 162 9.69 2.70 -2.09
C LEU A 162 10.95 3.38 -1.54
N TRP A 163 12.13 3.21 -2.16
CA TRP A 163 13.37 3.86 -1.76
C TRP A 163 13.31 5.37 -1.97
N SER A 164 12.93 5.80 -3.17
CA SER A 164 12.84 7.22 -3.56
C SER A 164 11.86 7.39 -4.73
N PHE A 165 11.18 8.53 -4.79
CA PHE A 165 10.30 8.89 -5.92
C PHE A 165 11.09 9.26 -7.17
#